data_ea6ba502528b7b579719f4383aa4b409
#
_entry.id   ea6ba502528b7b579719f4383aa4b409
#
_cell.length_a   1.000
_cell.length_b   1.000
_cell.length_c   1.000
_cell.angle_alpha   90.00
_cell.angle_beta   90.00
_cell.angle_gamma   90.00
#
_symmetry.space_group_name_H-M   'P 1'
#
loop_
_entity.id
_entity.type
_entity.pdbx_description
1 polymer ?
#
loop_
_entity_poly.entity_id
_entity_poly.type
_entity_poly.pdbx_seq_one_letter_code
_entity_poly.pdbx_strand_id
1 'polypeptide(L)'
;MFLIDKLKGVLQRMIGPKTLENVLNITPAISSEMKTAIELWEDMYKNKSPWLDKNTQSLGLAASIASEKARTATIEMEVKVTGEGERAEFIKKCVKKLLPLVRRNLEYGIALGSLIIKPYVVTGLDGKLTINFSFTKATDFYPLSFDSEGNILECAFLDRITTKDAIYTKVEYHSIQGTRLTVKNMAFKSEVVNGVSPSLNTLTSTLGTPILLTEVPAWASLAPETPIDNIDSQLFAYFKMPQANCIDINSPLGVSGYARAIDLIRDADKQYSNLLWEFKGGQLAIDVDRTALIPVRDPKGNELPDMLPELEDRLFRRNLDLGDDNMYNIYSPELRDSNILNGLNAILMRIEDVCDLSRGTLSEASYAEARTATELRILKQRSYSANCDIQKELEHTLEDTIKVIDIYCDLYNIVPSGEYEIGYSWDDSIIVDKDAERQVDLLDVDKGLLGKVEYRMKWMGETRKQAEEAISTINEEKTETMLIQQSVMLQSAQQGTDNTSTDNKNTSSGTDAQAENEKRKRANESVETTKSKTEES
;
A
#
# COMPACT_ATOMS: atom_id res chain seq x y z
N MET A 1 38.43 -50.09 -12.32
CA MET A 1 38.12 -49.11 -11.28
C MET A 1 37.91 -47.70 -11.86
N PHE A 2 38.81 -47.21 -12.70
CA PHE A 2 38.72 -45.85 -13.31
C PHE A 2 37.50 -45.58 -14.22
N LEU A 3 36.97 -46.57 -14.92
CA LEU A 3 35.79 -46.44 -15.80
C LEU A 3 34.48 -46.38 -14.99
N ILE A 4 34.41 -47.11 -13.88
CA ILE A 4 33.23 -47.10 -12.98
C ILE A 4 33.12 -45.78 -12.21
N ASP A 5 34.25 -45.18 -11.82
CA ASP A 5 34.27 -43.87 -11.15
C ASP A 5 33.94 -42.73 -12.12
N LYS A 6 34.37 -42.82 -13.39
CA LYS A 6 33.93 -41.88 -14.44
C LYS A 6 32.43 -42.01 -14.76
N LEU A 7 31.91 -43.24 -14.83
CA LEU A 7 30.48 -43.50 -15.03
C LEU A 7 29.65 -43.03 -13.81
N LYS A 8 30.12 -43.28 -12.57
CA LYS A 8 29.52 -42.73 -11.36
C LYS A 8 29.57 -41.22 -11.35
N GLY A 9 30.66 -40.59 -11.75
CA GLY A 9 30.78 -39.13 -11.85
C GLY A 9 29.87 -38.53 -12.92
N VAL A 10 29.67 -39.21 -14.05
CA VAL A 10 28.71 -38.79 -15.09
C VAL A 10 27.27 -39.02 -14.62
N LEU A 11 26.98 -40.14 -13.95
CA LEU A 11 25.66 -40.41 -13.35
C LEU A 11 25.34 -39.42 -12.21
N GLN A 12 26.32 -39.10 -11.35
CA GLN A 12 26.16 -38.08 -10.30
C GLN A 12 25.94 -36.67 -10.88
N ARG A 13 26.58 -36.33 -12.02
CA ARG A 13 26.30 -35.07 -12.74
C ARG A 13 24.91 -35.06 -13.40
N MET A 14 24.36 -36.20 -13.77
CA MET A 14 23.01 -36.34 -14.32
C MET A 14 21.92 -36.41 -13.25
N ILE A 15 22.23 -36.92 -12.05
CA ILE A 15 21.26 -37.19 -10.96
C ILE A 15 21.50 -36.28 -9.75
N GLY A 16 22.60 -35.50 -9.71
CA GLY A 16 22.91 -34.61 -8.62
C GLY A 16 21.93 -33.40 -8.51
N PRO A 17 21.85 -32.77 -7.35
CA PRO A 17 21.01 -31.61 -7.16
C PRO A 17 21.37 -30.50 -8.17
N LYS A 18 20.39 -30.04 -8.93
CA LYS A 18 20.58 -29.06 -10.00
C LYS A 18 20.26 -27.65 -9.47
N THR A 19 21.05 -26.68 -9.86
CA THR A 19 20.76 -25.27 -9.68
C THR A 19 19.91 -24.74 -10.83
N LEU A 20 19.21 -23.63 -10.65
CA LEU A 20 18.41 -22.98 -11.70
C LEU A 20 19.29 -22.64 -12.93
N GLU A 21 20.49 -22.13 -12.69
CA GLU A 21 21.50 -21.82 -13.72
C GLU A 21 21.90 -23.05 -14.55
N ASN A 22 22.13 -24.19 -13.87
CA ASN A 22 22.51 -25.43 -14.52
C ASN A 22 21.36 -26.08 -15.32
N VAL A 23 20.12 -25.85 -14.89
CA VAL A 23 18.93 -26.39 -15.54
C VAL A 23 18.60 -25.61 -16.82
N LEU A 24 18.65 -24.27 -16.72
CA LEU A 24 18.34 -23.41 -17.85
C LEU A 24 19.54 -23.13 -18.76
N ASN A 25 20.75 -23.40 -18.27
CA ASN A 25 22.03 -23.09 -18.93
C ASN A 25 22.17 -21.58 -19.23
N ILE A 26 21.59 -20.75 -18.37
CA ILE A 26 21.53 -19.27 -18.47
C ILE A 26 21.89 -18.70 -17.11
N THR A 27 22.66 -17.63 -17.09
CA THR A 27 22.94 -16.87 -15.86
C THR A 27 21.79 -15.89 -15.60
N PRO A 28 21.14 -15.93 -14.42
CA PRO A 28 20.10 -14.97 -14.10
C PRO A 28 20.60 -13.52 -14.20
N ALA A 29 19.77 -12.63 -14.71
CA ALA A 29 20.07 -11.20 -14.78
C ALA A 29 19.99 -10.49 -13.41
N ILE A 30 19.70 -11.23 -12.34
CA ILE A 30 19.64 -10.71 -10.97
C ILE A 30 21.03 -10.86 -10.34
N SER A 31 21.61 -9.73 -9.89
CA SER A 31 22.84 -9.75 -9.11
C SER A 31 22.66 -10.43 -7.75
N SER A 32 23.76 -10.91 -7.15
CA SER A 32 23.75 -11.51 -5.80
C SER A 32 23.29 -10.49 -4.73
N GLU A 33 23.66 -9.23 -4.91
CA GLU A 33 23.28 -8.11 -4.06
C GLU A 33 21.78 -7.88 -4.09
N MET A 34 21.19 -7.89 -5.28
CA MET A 34 19.75 -7.71 -5.46
C MET A 34 18.94 -8.86 -4.85
N LYS A 35 19.42 -10.09 -5.02
CA LYS A 35 18.81 -11.27 -4.40
C LYS A 35 18.83 -11.19 -2.88
N THR A 36 19.98 -10.85 -2.29
CA THR A 36 20.13 -10.68 -0.85
C THR A 36 19.23 -9.55 -0.31
N ALA A 37 19.08 -8.47 -1.08
CA ALA A 37 18.21 -7.36 -0.72
C ALA A 37 16.72 -7.78 -0.71
N ILE A 38 16.25 -8.53 -1.72
CA ILE A 38 14.86 -9.03 -1.77
C ILE A 38 14.55 -9.94 -0.58
N GLU A 39 15.49 -10.81 -0.20
CA GLU A 39 15.34 -11.68 0.97
C GLU A 39 15.29 -10.88 2.27
N LEU A 40 16.17 -9.88 2.42
CA LEU A 40 16.15 -8.98 3.57
C LEU A 40 14.82 -8.23 3.67
N TRP A 41 14.30 -7.71 2.55
CA TRP A 41 13.01 -7.02 2.54
C TRP A 41 11.86 -7.94 2.94
N GLU A 42 11.88 -9.20 2.50
CA GLU A 42 10.88 -10.18 2.90
C GLU A 42 10.96 -10.49 4.41
N ASP A 43 12.16 -10.65 4.95
CA ASP A 43 12.37 -10.88 6.38
C ASP A 43 11.94 -9.67 7.22
N MET A 44 12.22 -8.45 6.77
CA MET A 44 11.75 -7.21 7.40
C MET A 44 10.21 -7.13 7.40
N TYR A 45 9.57 -7.44 6.27
CA TYR A 45 8.11 -7.45 6.16
C TYR A 45 7.47 -8.49 7.10
N LYS A 46 8.09 -9.63 7.28
CA LYS A 46 7.66 -10.72 8.18
C LYS A 46 8.04 -10.50 9.65
N ASN A 47 8.66 -9.38 10.01
CA ASN A 47 9.23 -9.12 11.35
C ASN A 47 10.25 -10.19 11.78
N LYS A 48 11.11 -10.60 10.85
CA LYS A 48 12.19 -11.58 11.03
C LYS A 48 13.55 -11.02 10.61
N SER A 49 13.71 -9.70 10.68
CA SER A 49 14.95 -9.02 10.31
C SER A 49 16.15 -9.60 11.08
N PRO A 50 17.34 -9.68 10.45
CA PRO A 50 18.51 -10.34 11.06
C PRO A 50 19.03 -9.65 12.33
N TRP A 51 18.63 -8.41 12.61
CA TRP A 51 19.01 -7.67 13.85
C TRP A 51 18.04 -7.87 15.00
N LEU A 52 16.92 -8.59 14.79
CA LEU A 52 15.95 -8.87 15.85
C LEU A 52 16.42 -10.06 16.69
N ASP A 53 16.39 -9.88 17.99
CA ASP A 53 16.79 -10.89 18.96
C ASP A 53 15.94 -10.80 20.23
N LYS A 54 16.41 -11.41 21.33
CA LYS A 54 15.73 -11.34 22.64
C LYS A 54 15.68 -9.91 23.22
N ASN A 55 16.60 -9.05 22.80
CA ASN A 55 16.77 -7.70 23.32
C ASN A 55 16.23 -6.64 22.34
N THR A 56 16.12 -6.97 21.06
CA THR A 56 15.67 -6.06 19.99
C THR A 56 14.36 -6.54 19.41
N GLN A 57 13.29 -5.80 19.65
CA GLN A 57 11.94 -6.08 19.15
C GLN A 57 11.62 -5.21 17.95
N SER A 58 10.82 -5.74 17.03
CA SER A 58 10.37 -4.99 15.84
C SER A 58 9.20 -4.07 16.16
N LEU A 59 9.23 -2.87 15.60
CA LEU A 59 8.08 -1.96 15.51
C LEU A 59 7.11 -2.31 14.35
N GLY A 60 7.48 -3.25 13.47
CA GLY A 60 6.65 -3.60 12.31
C GLY A 60 6.60 -2.54 11.22
N LEU A 61 7.57 -1.62 11.17
CA LEU A 61 7.56 -0.46 10.28
C LEU A 61 7.55 -0.85 8.80
N ALA A 62 8.29 -1.89 8.40
CA ALA A 62 8.34 -2.34 7.01
C ALA A 62 6.94 -2.71 6.47
N ALA A 63 6.18 -3.50 7.23
CA ALA A 63 4.82 -3.88 6.87
C ALA A 63 3.88 -2.66 6.88
N SER A 64 4.01 -1.77 7.87
CA SER A 64 3.20 -0.56 7.99
C SER A 64 3.41 0.38 6.80
N ILE A 65 4.67 0.59 6.37
CA ILE A 65 5.02 1.43 5.21
C ILE A 65 4.42 0.85 3.93
N ALA A 66 4.59 -0.46 3.70
CA ALA A 66 4.07 -1.12 2.50
C ALA A 66 2.53 -1.08 2.45
N SER A 67 1.88 -1.34 3.58
CA SER A 67 0.41 -1.32 3.71
C SER A 67 -0.15 0.07 3.48
N GLU A 68 0.47 1.11 4.05
CA GLU A 68 0.03 2.50 3.87
C GLU A 68 0.15 2.96 2.43
N LYS A 69 1.29 2.69 1.76
CA LYS A 69 1.47 3.01 0.34
C LYS A 69 0.48 2.26 -0.56
N ALA A 70 0.24 0.96 -0.31
CA ALA A 70 -0.74 0.20 -1.07
C ALA A 70 -2.17 0.71 -0.85
N ARG A 71 -2.49 1.08 0.39
CA ARG A 71 -3.79 1.64 0.75
C ARG A 71 -4.05 2.96 0.05
N THR A 72 -3.11 3.89 0.16
CA THR A 72 -3.25 5.24 -0.42
C THR A 72 -3.28 5.21 -1.95
N ALA A 73 -2.51 4.31 -2.59
CA ALA A 73 -2.53 4.16 -4.03
C ALA A 73 -3.82 3.54 -4.59
N THR A 74 -4.58 2.76 -3.80
CA THR A 74 -5.73 1.99 -4.31
C THR A 74 -7.08 2.38 -3.72
N ILE A 75 -7.14 3.35 -2.79
CA ILE A 75 -8.35 3.64 -2.02
C ILE A 75 -9.51 4.13 -2.88
N GLU A 76 -9.24 4.92 -3.91
CA GLU A 76 -10.23 5.53 -4.80
C GLU A 76 -10.07 5.07 -6.25
N MET A 77 -9.41 3.90 -6.45
CA MET A 77 -9.18 3.35 -7.77
C MET A 77 -10.47 2.82 -8.40
N GLU A 78 -10.86 3.40 -9.52
CA GLU A 78 -11.90 2.87 -10.40
C GLU A 78 -11.33 2.54 -11.78
N VAL A 79 -11.70 1.36 -12.29
CA VAL A 79 -11.38 0.94 -13.66
C VAL A 79 -12.69 0.72 -14.40
N LYS A 80 -12.94 1.51 -15.43
CA LYS A 80 -14.14 1.43 -16.27
C LYS A 80 -13.77 0.85 -17.62
N VAL A 81 -14.45 -0.23 -18.00
CA VAL A 81 -14.34 -0.80 -19.33
C VAL A 81 -15.63 -0.41 -20.08
N THR A 82 -15.48 0.33 -21.17
CA THR A 82 -16.55 0.77 -22.05
C THR A 82 -16.43 0.07 -23.40
N GLY A 83 -17.53 -0.17 -24.07
CA GLY A 83 -17.58 -0.87 -25.35
C GLY A 83 -18.89 -1.65 -25.48
N GLU A 84 -19.31 -1.84 -26.74
CA GLU A 84 -20.49 -2.64 -27.06
C GLU A 84 -20.03 -4.01 -27.57
N GLY A 85 -20.53 -5.09 -26.95
CA GLY A 85 -20.24 -6.45 -27.40
C GLY A 85 -19.79 -7.40 -26.31
N GLU A 86 -19.69 -8.69 -26.67
CA GLU A 86 -19.36 -9.77 -25.76
C GLU A 86 -17.93 -9.67 -25.18
N ARG A 87 -17.00 -9.12 -25.97
CA ARG A 87 -15.59 -8.92 -25.55
C ARG A 87 -15.50 -7.90 -24.41
N ALA A 88 -16.10 -6.73 -24.57
CA ALA A 88 -16.12 -5.69 -23.55
C ALA A 88 -16.76 -6.17 -22.25
N GLU A 89 -17.90 -6.86 -22.32
CA GLU A 89 -18.58 -7.42 -21.14
C GLU A 89 -17.78 -8.53 -20.47
N PHE A 90 -17.05 -9.35 -21.23
CA PHE A 90 -16.18 -10.38 -20.66
C PHE A 90 -14.98 -9.75 -19.92
N ILE A 91 -14.29 -8.80 -20.54
CA ILE A 91 -13.18 -8.05 -19.94
C ILE A 91 -13.64 -7.34 -18.66
N LYS A 92 -14.80 -6.67 -18.70
CA LYS A 92 -15.41 -6.02 -17.54
C LYS A 92 -15.64 -6.99 -16.37
N LYS A 93 -16.10 -8.23 -16.64
CA LYS A 93 -16.23 -9.28 -15.61
C LYS A 93 -14.87 -9.70 -15.06
N CYS A 94 -13.86 -9.84 -15.92
CA CYS A 94 -12.49 -10.17 -15.48
C CYS A 94 -11.90 -9.08 -14.61
N VAL A 95 -12.01 -7.80 -15.00
CA VAL A 95 -11.55 -6.65 -14.23
C VAL A 95 -12.26 -6.59 -12.87
N LYS A 96 -13.59 -6.74 -12.83
CA LYS A 96 -14.35 -6.79 -11.56
C LYS A 96 -13.87 -7.89 -10.62
N LYS A 97 -13.37 -9.01 -11.14
CA LYS A 97 -12.79 -10.11 -10.36
C LYS A 97 -11.37 -9.81 -9.88
N LEU A 98 -10.59 -9.07 -10.69
CA LEU A 98 -9.21 -8.70 -10.41
C LEU A 98 -9.08 -7.63 -9.31
N LEU A 99 -9.86 -6.54 -9.42
CA LEU A 99 -9.72 -5.36 -8.57
C LEU A 99 -9.70 -5.64 -7.05
N PRO A 100 -10.58 -6.50 -6.47
CA PRO A 100 -10.54 -6.80 -5.05
C PRO A 100 -9.24 -7.48 -4.58
N LEU A 101 -8.50 -8.10 -5.52
CA LEU A 101 -7.24 -8.79 -5.21
C LEU A 101 -6.04 -7.86 -5.30
N VAL A 102 -6.15 -6.73 -6.02
CA VAL A 102 -5.03 -5.83 -6.32
C VAL A 102 -4.41 -5.27 -5.05
N ARG A 103 -5.19 -4.64 -4.16
CA ARG A 103 -4.66 -3.95 -2.98
C ARG A 103 -3.75 -4.83 -2.13
N ARG A 104 -4.23 -6.02 -1.75
CA ARG A 104 -3.46 -6.96 -0.92
C ARG A 104 -2.17 -7.42 -1.58
N ASN A 105 -2.22 -7.67 -2.89
CA ASN A 105 -1.05 -8.14 -3.62
C ASN A 105 -0.09 -7.00 -3.95
N LEU A 106 -0.60 -5.78 -4.19
CA LEU A 106 0.22 -4.57 -4.36
C LEU A 106 1.05 -4.29 -3.11
N GLU A 107 0.52 -4.52 -1.90
CA GLU A 107 1.28 -4.40 -0.65
C GLU A 107 2.53 -5.27 -0.67
N TYR A 108 2.44 -6.53 -1.16
CA TYR A 108 3.61 -7.37 -1.35
C TYR A 108 4.53 -6.85 -2.46
N GLY A 109 3.97 -6.29 -3.54
CA GLY A 109 4.75 -5.67 -4.61
C GLY A 109 5.57 -4.48 -4.12
N ILE A 110 4.99 -3.62 -3.31
CA ILE A 110 5.67 -2.49 -2.68
C ILE A 110 6.72 -2.96 -1.67
N ALA A 111 6.40 -3.98 -0.86
CA ALA A 111 7.33 -4.53 0.12
C ALA A 111 8.57 -5.16 -0.52
N LEU A 112 8.42 -5.85 -1.64
CA LEU A 112 9.47 -6.63 -2.30
C LEU A 112 10.01 -5.99 -3.58
N GLY A 113 9.49 -4.83 -3.95
CA GLY A 113 9.91 -4.06 -5.13
C GLY A 113 9.19 -4.44 -6.42
N SER A 114 8.56 -5.60 -6.51
CA SER A 114 7.84 -6.03 -7.70
C SER A 114 6.75 -7.06 -7.42
N LEU A 115 5.76 -7.10 -8.33
CA LEU A 115 4.65 -8.05 -8.33
C LEU A 115 4.35 -8.48 -9.75
N ILE A 116 4.06 -9.75 -9.96
CA ILE A 116 3.65 -10.27 -11.25
C ILE A 116 2.19 -10.72 -11.17
N ILE A 117 1.39 -10.28 -12.13
CA ILE A 117 -0.01 -10.70 -12.29
C ILE A 117 -0.06 -11.65 -13.50
N LYS A 118 -0.45 -12.90 -13.24
CA LYS A 118 -0.58 -13.94 -14.27
C LYS A 118 -2.05 -14.31 -14.44
N PRO A 119 -2.74 -13.84 -15.48
CA PRO A 119 -4.01 -14.40 -15.88
C PRO A 119 -3.83 -15.87 -16.33
N TYR A 120 -4.81 -16.71 -16.10
CA TYR A 120 -4.82 -18.09 -16.62
C TYR A 120 -6.25 -18.57 -16.84
N VAL A 121 -6.42 -19.42 -17.86
CA VAL A 121 -7.72 -19.93 -18.26
C VAL A 121 -8.10 -21.15 -17.44
N VAL A 122 -9.33 -21.19 -16.95
CA VAL A 122 -9.92 -22.33 -16.25
C VAL A 122 -11.29 -22.65 -16.81
N THR A 123 -11.69 -23.92 -16.74
CA THR A 123 -13.05 -24.33 -17.04
C THR A 123 -13.90 -24.17 -15.80
N GLY A 124 -14.95 -23.34 -15.87
CA GLY A 124 -15.92 -23.16 -14.80
C GLY A 124 -16.80 -24.38 -14.57
N LEU A 125 -17.57 -24.35 -13.48
CA LEU A 125 -18.52 -25.42 -13.14
C LEU A 125 -19.62 -25.59 -14.21
N ASP A 126 -19.91 -24.55 -14.96
CA ASP A 126 -20.85 -24.50 -16.07
C ASP A 126 -20.25 -24.98 -17.41
N GLY A 127 -19.00 -25.45 -17.39
CA GLY A 127 -18.28 -25.90 -18.57
C GLY A 127 -17.74 -24.77 -19.46
N LYS A 128 -17.98 -23.49 -19.09
CA LYS A 128 -17.47 -22.34 -19.83
C LYS A 128 -16.06 -21.99 -19.39
N LEU A 129 -15.25 -21.51 -20.35
CA LEU A 129 -13.92 -21.00 -20.06
C LEU A 129 -14.04 -19.63 -19.35
N THR A 130 -13.26 -19.45 -18.31
CA THR A 130 -13.15 -18.20 -17.55
C THR A 130 -11.70 -17.93 -17.20
N ILE A 131 -11.37 -16.69 -16.87
CA ILE A 131 -10.01 -16.28 -16.49
C ILE A 131 -9.92 -16.09 -14.98
N ASN A 132 -8.89 -16.67 -14.39
CA ASN A 132 -8.46 -16.47 -13.01
C ASN A 132 -7.11 -15.76 -12.99
N PHE A 133 -6.71 -15.27 -11.82
CA PHE A 133 -5.48 -14.53 -11.62
C PHE A 133 -4.62 -15.20 -10.56
N SER A 134 -3.34 -15.33 -10.86
CA SER A 134 -2.29 -15.75 -9.95
C SER A 134 -1.33 -14.58 -9.75
N PHE A 135 -0.85 -14.41 -8.53
CA PHE A 135 0.08 -13.35 -8.17
C PHE A 135 1.40 -13.96 -7.71
N THR A 136 2.48 -13.60 -8.37
CA THR A 136 3.83 -14.07 -8.01
C THR A 136 4.64 -12.93 -7.43
N LYS A 137 5.33 -13.18 -6.34
CA LYS A 137 6.16 -12.22 -5.64
C LYS A 137 7.57 -12.19 -6.22
N ALA A 138 8.33 -11.13 -5.95
CA ALA A 138 9.73 -11.01 -6.37
C ALA A 138 10.62 -12.17 -5.89
N THR A 139 10.29 -12.82 -4.78
CA THR A 139 11.03 -14.00 -4.24
C THR A 139 10.91 -15.25 -5.09
N ASP A 140 9.86 -15.36 -5.90
CA ASP A 140 9.57 -16.54 -6.73
C ASP A 140 9.64 -16.22 -8.22
N PHE A 141 10.17 -15.06 -8.59
CA PHE A 141 10.34 -14.56 -9.94
C PHE A 141 11.81 -14.29 -10.26
N TYR A 142 12.31 -14.86 -11.34
CA TYR A 142 13.70 -14.78 -11.78
C TYR A 142 13.76 -14.31 -13.23
N PRO A 143 13.91 -13.01 -13.50
CA PRO A 143 14.21 -12.53 -14.84
C PRO A 143 15.62 -12.95 -15.26
N LEU A 144 15.76 -13.38 -16.51
CA LEU A 144 16.97 -13.95 -17.07
C LEU A 144 17.56 -13.06 -18.16
N SER A 145 16.71 -12.43 -18.97
CA SER A 145 17.16 -11.47 -19.97
C SER A 145 16.14 -10.35 -20.19
N PHE A 146 16.64 -9.19 -20.61
CA PHE A 146 15.88 -7.99 -20.88
C PHE A 146 16.28 -7.44 -22.25
N ASP A 147 15.37 -6.70 -22.88
CA ASP A 147 15.70 -5.86 -24.02
C ASP A 147 16.32 -4.50 -23.58
N SER A 148 16.61 -3.63 -24.56
CA SER A 148 17.16 -2.28 -24.30
C SER A 148 16.18 -1.33 -23.59
N GLU A 149 14.91 -1.62 -23.59
CA GLU A 149 13.84 -0.84 -22.95
C GLU A 149 13.53 -1.36 -21.53
N GLY A 150 14.12 -2.52 -21.16
CA GLY A 150 13.91 -3.17 -19.87
C GLY A 150 12.73 -4.12 -19.84
N ASN A 151 12.15 -4.48 -21.00
CA ASN A 151 11.13 -5.49 -21.09
C ASN A 151 11.74 -6.90 -20.90
N ILE A 152 11.00 -7.77 -20.23
CA ILE A 152 11.45 -9.10 -19.90
C ILE A 152 11.33 -10.02 -21.12
N LEU A 153 12.45 -10.48 -21.67
CA LEU A 153 12.48 -11.44 -22.76
C LEU A 153 12.43 -12.89 -22.25
N GLU A 154 13.19 -13.18 -21.20
CA GLU A 154 13.23 -14.50 -20.60
C GLU A 154 13.11 -14.41 -19.09
N CYS A 155 12.33 -15.31 -18.51
CA CYS A 155 12.16 -15.38 -17.05
C CYS A 155 11.81 -16.80 -16.60
N ALA A 156 11.96 -17.05 -15.31
CA ALA A 156 11.53 -18.26 -14.63
C ALA A 156 10.69 -17.95 -13.40
N PHE A 157 9.63 -18.70 -13.21
CA PHE A 157 8.80 -18.69 -12.02
C PHE A 157 9.04 -19.96 -11.21
N LEU A 158 9.12 -19.82 -9.90
CA LEU A 158 9.20 -20.94 -8.98
C LEU A 158 7.88 -21.11 -8.23
N ASP A 159 7.31 -22.30 -8.32
CA ASP A 159 6.13 -22.70 -7.54
C ASP A 159 6.51 -23.88 -6.64
N ARG A 160 6.24 -23.75 -5.33
CA ARG A 160 6.71 -24.71 -4.33
C ARG A 160 5.56 -25.31 -3.56
N ILE A 161 5.60 -26.64 -3.43
CA ILE A 161 4.69 -27.42 -2.60
C ILE A 161 5.53 -28.13 -1.54
N THR A 162 5.37 -27.72 -0.28
CA THR A 162 6.06 -28.36 0.85
C THR A 162 5.17 -29.42 1.47
N THR A 163 5.68 -30.63 1.55
CA THR A 163 5.09 -31.75 2.29
C THR A 163 5.94 -32.05 3.54
N LYS A 164 5.52 -33.01 4.36
CA LYS A 164 6.29 -33.40 5.55
C LYS A 164 7.70 -33.92 5.22
N ASP A 165 7.84 -34.59 4.07
CA ASP A 165 9.05 -35.36 3.74
C ASP A 165 9.84 -34.72 2.60
N ALA A 166 9.23 -33.87 1.78
CA ALA A 166 9.87 -33.33 0.59
C ALA A 166 9.32 -31.94 0.22
N ILE A 167 10.14 -31.17 -0.48
CA ILE A 167 9.75 -29.93 -1.15
C ILE A 167 9.77 -30.21 -2.64
N TYR A 168 8.64 -30.00 -3.28
CA TYR A 168 8.47 -30.07 -4.72
C TYR A 168 8.56 -28.66 -5.27
N THR A 169 9.42 -28.44 -6.26
CA THR A 169 9.61 -27.14 -6.92
C THR A 169 9.32 -27.29 -8.41
N LYS A 170 8.34 -26.54 -8.91
CA LYS A 170 8.11 -26.37 -10.35
C LYS A 170 8.87 -25.13 -10.81
N VAL A 171 9.60 -25.26 -11.89
CA VAL A 171 10.20 -24.17 -12.65
C VAL A 171 9.39 -23.98 -13.93
N GLU A 172 8.76 -22.84 -14.06
CA GLU A 172 8.03 -22.44 -15.27
C GLU A 172 8.87 -21.36 -15.98
N TYR A 173 9.51 -21.75 -17.08
CA TYR A 173 10.40 -20.90 -17.86
C TYR A 173 9.68 -20.35 -19.08
N HIS A 174 9.76 -19.04 -19.27
CA HIS A 174 9.21 -18.31 -20.40
C HIS A 174 10.34 -17.73 -21.24
N SER A 175 10.27 -17.87 -22.55
CA SER A 175 11.22 -17.27 -23.50
C SER A 175 10.49 -16.77 -24.73
N ILE A 176 10.72 -15.50 -25.09
CA ILE A 176 10.23 -14.89 -26.32
C ILE A 176 11.37 -14.84 -27.34
N GLN A 177 11.10 -15.36 -28.54
CA GLN A 177 12.00 -15.28 -29.66
C GLN A 177 11.23 -14.80 -30.91
N GLY A 178 11.38 -13.52 -31.24
CA GLY A 178 10.58 -12.88 -32.28
C GLY A 178 9.10 -12.84 -31.89
N THR A 179 8.23 -13.51 -32.65
CA THR A 179 6.79 -13.61 -32.40
C THR A 179 6.36 -14.94 -31.80
N ARG A 180 7.28 -15.67 -31.19
CA ARG A 180 6.99 -16.94 -30.55
C ARG A 180 7.36 -16.91 -29.08
N LEU A 181 6.37 -17.15 -28.22
CA LEU A 181 6.55 -17.42 -26.80
C LEU A 181 6.65 -18.93 -26.58
N THR A 182 7.66 -19.37 -25.85
CA THR A 182 7.82 -20.76 -25.41
C THR A 182 7.74 -20.84 -23.90
N VAL A 183 6.81 -21.63 -23.38
CA VAL A 183 6.67 -21.93 -21.95
C VAL A 183 7.13 -23.34 -21.67
N LYS A 184 8.13 -23.54 -20.79
CA LYS A 184 8.63 -24.85 -20.37
C LYS A 184 8.38 -25.07 -18.88
N ASN A 185 7.80 -26.21 -18.54
CA ASN A 185 7.55 -26.64 -17.17
C ASN A 185 8.48 -27.79 -16.79
N MET A 186 9.18 -27.65 -15.68
CA MET A 186 10.10 -28.65 -15.13
C MET A 186 9.81 -28.82 -13.64
N ALA A 187 9.85 -30.04 -13.13
CA ALA A 187 9.61 -30.34 -11.73
C ALA A 187 10.84 -30.95 -11.06
N PHE A 188 11.05 -30.58 -9.80
CA PHE A 188 12.18 -31.03 -8.99
C PHE A 188 11.69 -31.41 -7.60
N LYS A 189 12.41 -32.35 -6.97
CA LYS A 189 12.17 -32.78 -5.60
C LYS A 189 13.43 -32.62 -4.77
N SER A 190 13.32 -31.99 -3.62
CA SER A 190 14.36 -31.92 -2.58
C SER A 190 13.84 -32.52 -1.28
N GLU A 191 14.72 -33.17 -0.51
CA GLU A 191 14.38 -33.76 0.79
C GLU A 191 14.41 -32.66 1.87
N VAL A 192 13.49 -32.75 2.85
CA VAL A 192 13.52 -31.93 4.05
C VAL A 192 14.50 -32.57 5.04
N VAL A 193 15.64 -31.94 5.27
CA VAL A 193 16.64 -32.44 6.22
C VAL A 193 16.32 -31.92 7.60
N ASN A 194 16.15 -32.84 8.58
CA ASN A 194 15.91 -32.53 10.01
C ASN A 194 14.68 -31.65 10.33
N GLY A 195 13.63 -31.72 9.49
CA GLY A 195 12.40 -30.93 9.73
C GLY A 195 12.55 -29.42 9.52
N VAL A 196 13.73 -28.97 9.10
CA VAL A 196 13.99 -27.57 8.74
C VAL A 196 13.87 -27.45 7.23
N SER A 197 12.91 -26.64 6.78
CA SER A 197 12.86 -26.24 5.39
C SER A 197 14.15 -25.47 5.07
N PRO A 198 14.90 -25.85 4.01
CA PRO A 198 16.07 -25.09 3.60
C PRO A 198 15.69 -23.60 3.41
N SER A 199 16.59 -22.69 3.76
CA SER A 199 16.37 -21.26 3.51
C SER A 199 16.12 -21.02 2.00
N LEU A 200 15.45 -19.92 1.68
CA LEU A 200 15.18 -19.55 0.28
C LEU A 200 16.47 -19.57 -0.57
N ASN A 201 17.57 -19.11 0.00
CA ASN A 201 18.92 -19.15 -0.60
C ASN A 201 19.39 -20.56 -0.95
N THR A 202 19.14 -21.51 -0.08
CA THR A 202 19.52 -22.90 -0.33
C THR A 202 18.64 -23.55 -1.40
N LEU A 203 17.35 -23.17 -1.46
CA LEU A 203 16.42 -23.69 -2.48
C LEU A 203 16.64 -23.11 -3.86
N THR A 204 17.14 -21.88 -3.98
CA THR A 204 17.50 -21.30 -5.28
C THR A 204 18.87 -21.79 -5.76
N SER A 205 19.77 -22.13 -4.85
CA SER A 205 21.05 -22.77 -5.20
C SER A 205 20.91 -24.25 -5.55
N THR A 206 19.90 -24.96 -5.00
CA THR A 206 19.68 -26.40 -5.29
C THR A 206 18.19 -26.71 -5.43
N LEU A 207 17.72 -26.88 -6.66
CA LEU A 207 16.33 -27.29 -6.96
C LEU A 207 16.02 -28.72 -6.53
N GLY A 208 17.06 -29.56 -6.31
CA GLY A 208 16.92 -30.98 -6.02
C GLY A 208 17.05 -31.86 -7.27
N THR A 209 16.48 -33.06 -7.20
CA THR A 209 16.49 -34.02 -8.31
C THR A 209 15.32 -33.78 -9.26
N PRO A 210 15.50 -33.81 -10.58
CA PRO A 210 14.41 -33.68 -11.53
C PRO A 210 13.45 -34.88 -11.42
N ILE A 211 12.16 -34.57 -11.49
CA ILE A 211 11.04 -35.53 -11.45
C ILE A 211 10.08 -35.24 -12.61
N LEU A 212 9.17 -36.16 -12.88
CA LEU A 212 8.11 -35.93 -13.86
C LEU A 212 7.02 -35.00 -13.27
N LEU A 213 6.45 -34.13 -14.09
CA LEU A 213 5.31 -33.29 -13.69
C LEU A 213 4.11 -34.12 -13.19
N THR A 214 3.94 -35.32 -13.77
CA THR A 214 2.87 -36.26 -13.41
C THR A 214 3.00 -36.86 -12.01
N GLU A 215 4.17 -36.76 -11.39
CA GLU A 215 4.38 -37.25 -10.01
C GLU A 215 3.73 -36.30 -8.97
N VAL A 216 3.44 -35.06 -9.37
CA VAL A 216 2.80 -34.08 -8.51
C VAL A 216 1.38 -33.81 -9.02
N PRO A 217 0.33 -34.20 -8.30
CA PRO A 217 -1.06 -34.09 -8.78
C PRO A 217 -1.46 -32.69 -9.25
N ALA A 218 -0.95 -31.65 -8.60
CA ALA A 218 -1.22 -30.25 -8.96
C ALA A 218 -0.64 -29.84 -10.31
N TRP A 219 0.37 -30.54 -10.82
CA TRP A 219 1.09 -30.22 -12.07
C TRP A 219 0.91 -31.29 -13.16
N ALA A 220 0.18 -32.35 -12.84
CA ALA A 220 0.04 -33.52 -13.72
C ALA A 220 -0.59 -33.21 -15.09
N SER A 221 -1.42 -32.16 -15.15
CA SER A 221 -2.07 -31.70 -16.38
C SER A 221 -1.22 -30.73 -17.22
N LEU A 222 -0.08 -30.25 -16.71
CA LEU A 222 0.75 -29.30 -17.41
C LEU A 222 1.60 -29.97 -18.48
N ALA A 223 1.66 -29.37 -19.69
CA ALA A 223 2.57 -29.80 -20.73
C ALA A 223 4.02 -29.41 -20.38
N PRO A 224 5.02 -30.27 -20.63
CA PRO A 224 6.41 -29.94 -20.40
C PRO A 224 6.91 -28.76 -21.23
N GLU A 225 6.40 -28.58 -22.44
CA GLU A 225 6.73 -27.47 -23.33
C GLU A 225 5.51 -27.09 -24.15
N THR A 226 5.22 -25.78 -24.20
CA THR A 226 4.11 -25.22 -24.97
C THR A 226 4.61 -24.02 -25.78
N PRO A 227 4.84 -24.19 -27.09
CA PRO A 227 5.09 -23.03 -27.97
C PRO A 227 3.77 -22.36 -28.31
N ILE A 228 3.78 -21.03 -28.33
CA ILE A 228 2.64 -20.19 -28.69
C ILE A 228 3.13 -19.21 -29.75
N ASP A 229 2.58 -19.31 -30.94
CA ASP A 229 2.96 -18.48 -32.10
C ASP A 229 2.10 -17.20 -32.18
N ASN A 230 2.62 -16.20 -32.87
CA ASN A 230 2.00 -14.88 -33.06
C ASN A 230 1.80 -14.08 -31.76
N ILE A 231 2.73 -14.22 -30.82
CA ILE A 231 2.77 -13.47 -29.58
C ILE A 231 4.14 -12.83 -29.44
N ASP A 232 4.17 -11.52 -29.26
CA ASP A 232 5.35 -10.67 -29.14
C ASP A 232 5.59 -10.16 -27.72
N SER A 233 4.69 -10.52 -26.79
CA SER A 233 4.74 -10.08 -25.39
C SER A 233 4.61 -11.25 -24.42
N GLN A 234 5.02 -11.05 -23.18
CA GLN A 234 4.83 -12.02 -22.12
C GLN A 234 3.34 -12.14 -21.74
N LEU A 235 2.90 -13.36 -21.37
CA LEU A 235 1.52 -13.60 -20.93
C LEU A 235 1.34 -13.36 -19.42
N PHE A 236 1.97 -12.29 -18.93
CA PHE A 236 1.81 -11.78 -17.58
C PHE A 236 2.08 -10.29 -17.57
N ALA A 237 1.58 -9.61 -16.56
CA ALA A 237 1.89 -8.21 -16.30
C ALA A 237 2.89 -8.08 -15.14
N TYR A 238 3.79 -7.13 -15.23
CA TYR A 238 4.87 -6.90 -14.27
C TYR A 238 4.74 -5.51 -13.65
N PHE A 239 4.34 -5.46 -12.38
CA PHE A 239 4.40 -4.25 -11.57
C PHE A 239 5.80 -4.06 -11.02
N LYS A 240 6.35 -2.89 -11.19
CA LYS A 240 7.64 -2.46 -10.68
C LYS A 240 7.44 -1.24 -9.80
N MET A 241 7.94 -1.28 -8.55
CA MET A 241 7.90 -0.09 -7.70
C MET A 241 8.64 1.09 -8.38
N PRO A 242 7.98 2.25 -8.61
CA PRO A 242 8.52 3.34 -9.43
C PRO A 242 9.60 4.14 -8.70
N GLN A 243 10.70 3.46 -8.36
CA GLN A 243 11.88 4.05 -7.74
C GLN A 243 13.14 3.57 -8.45
N ALA A 244 14.15 4.45 -8.56
CA ALA A 244 15.44 4.04 -9.08
C ALA A 244 16.06 2.95 -8.20
N ASN A 245 16.63 1.94 -8.85
CA ASN A 245 17.28 0.84 -8.15
C ASN A 245 18.56 1.35 -7.47
N CYS A 246 18.55 1.36 -6.13
CA CYS A 246 19.68 1.82 -5.30
C CYS A 246 20.60 0.66 -4.86
N ILE A 247 20.26 -0.59 -5.21
CA ILE A 247 21.06 -1.77 -4.88
C ILE A 247 21.96 -2.12 -6.08
N ASP A 248 21.36 -2.20 -7.28
CA ASP A 248 22.06 -2.47 -8.52
C ASP A 248 21.52 -1.53 -9.60
N ILE A 249 22.29 -0.47 -9.87
CA ILE A 249 21.91 0.58 -10.82
C ILE A 249 21.75 0.11 -12.26
N ASN A 250 22.33 -1.04 -12.61
CA ASN A 250 22.22 -1.63 -13.94
C ASN A 250 21.05 -2.60 -14.06
N SER A 251 20.41 -2.94 -12.95
CA SER A 251 19.26 -3.83 -12.93
C SER A 251 17.95 -3.08 -13.17
N PRO A 252 17.12 -3.50 -14.12
CA PRO A 252 15.80 -2.91 -14.35
C PRO A 252 14.75 -3.32 -13.31
N LEU A 253 15.12 -4.14 -12.32
CA LEU A 253 14.21 -4.59 -11.27
C LEU A 253 13.79 -3.46 -10.34
N GLY A 254 12.56 -3.55 -9.83
CA GLY A 254 12.07 -2.67 -8.79
C GLY A 254 12.73 -2.92 -7.44
N VAL A 255 12.73 -1.92 -6.60
CA VAL A 255 13.22 -1.98 -5.21
C VAL A 255 12.09 -1.75 -4.22
N SER A 256 12.24 -2.29 -3.01
CA SER A 256 11.26 -2.11 -1.94
C SER A 256 10.94 -0.64 -1.68
N GLY A 257 9.68 -0.33 -1.41
CA GLY A 257 9.23 1.01 -1.03
C GLY A 257 9.88 1.56 0.25
N TYR A 258 10.59 0.72 1.00
CA TYR A 258 11.39 1.08 2.18
C TYR A 258 12.88 0.74 2.04
N ALA A 259 13.35 0.39 0.82
CA ALA A 259 14.75 0.00 0.60
C ALA A 259 15.76 1.04 1.10
N ARG A 260 15.42 2.33 0.98
CA ARG A 260 16.28 3.45 1.41
C ARG A 260 16.27 3.71 2.91
N ALA A 261 15.33 3.11 3.65
CA ALA A 261 15.14 3.35 5.08
C ALA A 261 15.59 2.17 5.97
N ILE A 262 16.26 1.16 5.42
CA ILE A 262 16.63 -0.08 6.14
C ILE A 262 17.38 0.22 7.44
N ASP A 263 18.42 1.06 7.37
CA ASP A 263 19.23 1.40 8.54
C ASP A 263 18.44 2.19 9.59
N LEU A 264 17.56 3.10 9.12
CA LEU A 264 16.70 3.88 10.02
C LEU A 264 15.65 2.98 10.71
N ILE A 265 15.09 2.00 10.00
CA ILE A 265 14.15 1.02 10.58
C ILE A 265 14.86 0.18 11.64
N ARG A 266 16.10 -0.28 11.36
CA ARG A 266 16.91 -0.99 12.34
C ARG A 266 17.18 -0.15 13.60
N ASP A 267 17.48 1.13 13.42
CA ASP A 267 17.77 2.02 14.55
C ASP A 267 16.50 2.39 15.32
N ALA A 268 15.33 2.48 14.64
CA ALA A 268 14.03 2.63 15.29
C ALA A 268 13.68 1.40 16.16
N ASP A 269 13.88 0.17 15.66
CA ASP A 269 13.67 -1.07 16.42
C ASP A 269 14.55 -1.11 17.67
N LYS A 270 15.83 -0.70 17.58
CA LYS A 270 16.73 -0.58 18.72
C LYS A 270 16.29 0.47 19.73
N GLN A 271 15.88 1.65 19.24
CA GLN A 271 15.44 2.73 20.11
C GLN A 271 14.14 2.39 20.84
N TYR A 272 13.22 1.72 20.17
CA TYR A 272 12.02 1.17 20.79
C TYR A 272 12.37 0.14 21.88
N SER A 273 13.32 -0.73 21.61
CA SER A 273 13.78 -1.71 22.59
C SER A 273 14.47 -1.06 23.79
N ASN A 274 15.20 0.05 23.59
CA ASN A 274 15.77 0.86 24.67
C ASN A 274 14.66 1.49 25.53
N LEU A 275 13.55 1.93 24.93
CA LEU A 275 12.40 2.43 25.68
C LEU A 275 11.78 1.34 26.57
N LEU A 276 11.60 0.14 26.04
CA LEU A 276 11.11 -1.00 26.82
C LEU A 276 12.07 -1.39 27.93
N TRP A 277 13.38 -1.29 27.67
CA TRP A 277 14.41 -1.52 28.67
C TRP A 277 14.39 -0.46 29.78
N GLU A 278 14.19 0.82 29.44
CA GLU A 278 14.08 1.91 30.42
C GLU A 278 12.92 1.66 31.37
N PHE A 279 11.74 1.31 30.87
CA PHE A 279 10.60 0.94 31.72
C PHE A 279 10.87 -0.29 32.57
N LYS A 280 11.57 -1.29 32.04
CA LYS A 280 11.92 -2.48 32.78
C LYS A 280 12.97 -2.18 33.84
N GLY A 281 13.99 -1.39 33.51
CA GLY A 281 15.10 -1.01 34.42
C GLY A 281 14.68 -0.01 35.48
N GLY A 282 13.70 0.87 35.16
CA GLY A 282 13.17 1.88 36.07
C GLY A 282 12.05 1.38 36.99
N GLN A 283 11.72 0.09 36.98
CA GLN A 283 10.71 -0.45 37.90
C GLN A 283 11.14 -0.23 39.36
N LEU A 284 10.16 0.19 40.17
CA LEU A 284 10.35 0.30 41.63
C LEU A 284 10.89 -1.02 42.17
N ALA A 285 11.97 -0.95 42.92
CA ALA A 285 12.52 -2.09 43.61
C ALA A 285 12.98 -1.71 45.02
N ILE A 286 12.94 -2.68 45.90
CA ILE A 286 13.45 -2.55 47.27
C ILE A 286 14.64 -3.49 47.38
N ASP A 287 15.83 -2.90 47.53
CA ASP A 287 17.03 -3.65 47.82
C ASP A 287 17.05 -3.98 49.30
N VAL A 288 17.07 -5.27 49.66
CA VAL A 288 17.07 -5.75 51.05
C VAL A 288 18.39 -6.40 51.33
N ASP A 289 19.01 -6.01 52.44
CA ASP A 289 20.23 -6.65 52.91
C ASP A 289 19.96 -8.11 53.26
N ARG A 290 20.89 -8.98 52.92
CA ARG A 290 20.80 -10.41 53.21
C ARG A 290 20.63 -10.70 54.69
N THR A 291 21.22 -9.90 55.55
CA THR A 291 21.15 -10.07 57.01
C THR A 291 19.76 -9.72 57.58
N ALA A 292 18.98 -8.92 56.86
CA ALA A 292 17.60 -8.59 57.24
C ALA A 292 16.57 -9.68 56.89
N LEU A 293 16.95 -10.66 56.06
CA LEU A 293 16.10 -11.78 55.68
C LEU A 293 16.13 -12.85 56.76
N ILE A 294 14.97 -13.22 57.29
CA ILE A 294 14.84 -14.29 58.28
C ILE A 294 15.14 -15.62 57.58
N PRO A 295 16.14 -16.39 58.05
CA PRO A 295 16.44 -17.69 57.47
C PRO A 295 15.26 -18.63 57.69
N VAL A 296 14.68 -19.13 56.62
CA VAL A 296 13.63 -20.16 56.68
C VAL A 296 14.30 -21.50 56.93
N ARG A 297 13.89 -22.20 58.01
CA ARG A 297 14.39 -23.54 58.32
C ARG A 297 13.36 -24.60 57.96
N ASP A 298 13.85 -25.72 57.45
CA ASP A 298 13.01 -26.89 57.22
C ASP A 298 12.57 -27.53 58.58
N PRO A 299 11.58 -28.43 58.59
CA PRO A 299 11.18 -29.13 59.80
C PRO A 299 12.30 -29.96 60.48
N LYS A 300 13.42 -30.16 59.79
CA LYS A 300 14.63 -30.86 60.31
C LYS A 300 15.69 -29.90 60.84
N GLY A 301 15.42 -28.59 60.79
CA GLY A 301 16.32 -27.56 61.28
C GLY A 301 17.42 -27.11 60.32
N ASN A 302 17.43 -27.59 59.07
CA ASN A 302 18.37 -27.14 58.03
C ASN A 302 17.92 -25.78 57.49
N GLU A 303 18.87 -24.89 57.23
CA GLU A 303 18.60 -23.61 56.61
C GLU A 303 18.25 -23.83 55.13
N LEU A 304 17.03 -23.41 54.75
CA LEU A 304 16.61 -23.32 53.37
C LEU A 304 17.20 -22.06 52.75
N PRO A 305 17.37 -22.00 51.40
CA PRO A 305 17.75 -20.77 50.73
C PRO A 305 16.79 -19.67 51.14
N ASP A 306 17.32 -18.48 51.50
CA ASP A 306 16.50 -17.31 51.83
C ASP A 306 15.43 -17.08 50.77
N MET A 307 14.18 -17.21 51.14
CA MET A 307 13.06 -16.97 50.22
C MET A 307 12.60 -15.52 50.41
N LEU A 308 12.57 -14.80 49.29
CA LEU A 308 11.83 -13.55 49.21
C LEU A 308 10.32 -13.87 49.21
N PRO A 309 9.46 -12.98 49.72
CA PRO A 309 8.02 -13.20 49.67
C PRO A 309 7.55 -13.54 48.23
N GLU A 310 6.87 -14.66 48.07
CA GLU A 310 6.47 -15.20 46.75
C GLU A 310 5.62 -14.25 45.91
N LEU A 311 4.89 -13.34 46.55
CA LEU A 311 4.00 -12.39 45.88
C LEU A 311 4.72 -11.24 45.19
N GLU A 312 6.02 -11.02 45.42
CA GLU A 312 6.66 -9.78 45.04
C GLU A 312 8.12 -9.92 44.58
N ASP A 313 8.44 -11.02 43.91
CA ASP A 313 9.78 -11.28 43.31
C ASP A 313 10.31 -10.15 42.43
N ARG A 314 9.42 -9.28 41.93
CA ARG A 314 9.80 -8.12 41.10
C ARG A 314 10.15 -6.90 41.96
N LEU A 315 9.57 -6.78 43.17
CA LEU A 315 9.76 -5.62 44.04
C LEU A 315 10.99 -5.75 44.89
N PHE A 316 11.26 -6.94 45.42
CA PHE A 316 12.40 -7.17 46.35
C PHE A 316 13.61 -7.73 45.62
N ARG A 317 14.76 -7.07 45.79
CA ARG A 317 16.05 -7.54 45.28
C ARG A 317 16.99 -7.80 46.46
N ARG A 318 17.74 -8.90 46.42
CA ARG A 318 18.77 -9.18 47.43
C ARG A 318 20.02 -8.39 47.11
N ASN A 319 20.52 -7.67 48.09
CA ASN A 319 21.83 -7.08 48.02
C ASN A 319 22.79 -7.78 49.02
N LEU A 320 24.06 -7.88 48.66
CA LEU A 320 25.04 -8.61 49.48
C LEU A 320 25.56 -7.78 50.64
N ASP A 321 25.54 -6.46 50.54
CA ASP A 321 26.06 -5.53 51.54
C ASP A 321 25.50 -4.13 51.24
N LEU A 322 24.57 -3.67 52.09
CA LEU A 322 24.02 -2.30 52.02
C LEU A 322 24.74 -1.33 52.96
N GLY A 323 25.78 -1.79 53.68
CA GLY A 323 26.50 -1.02 54.70
C GLY A 323 25.81 -1.07 56.07
N ASP A 324 26.59 -0.83 57.13
CA ASP A 324 26.21 -1.10 58.52
C ASP A 324 24.92 -0.40 59.03
N ASP A 325 24.39 0.60 58.35
CA ASP A 325 23.27 1.40 58.82
C ASP A 325 21.95 1.24 58.03
N ASN A 326 21.92 0.48 56.91
CA ASN A 326 20.73 0.40 56.02
C ASN A 326 20.27 -1.04 55.80
N MET A 327 19.14 -1.43 56.38
CA MET A 327 18.52 -2.74 56.16
C MET A 327 17.83 -2.85 54.78
N TYR A 328 17.42 -1.74 54.19
CA TYR A 328 16.77 -1.68 52.86
C TYR A 328 17.08 -0.36 52.19
N ASN A 329 17.02 -0.38 50.84
CA ASN A 329 17.12 0.80 49.99
C ASN A 329 16.04 0.77 48.93
N ILE A 330 15.37 1.89 48.70
CA ILE A 330 14.32 2.01 47.66
C ILE A 330 14.99 2.49 46.39
N TYR A 331 14.91 1.67 45.34
CA TYR A 331 15.35 2.00 44.00
C TYR A 331 14.17 2.51 43.19
N SER A 332 14.11 3.81 42.91
CA SER A 332 13.10 4.45 42.11
C SER A 332 13.75 5.56 41.28
N PRO A 333 14.48 5.22 40.23
CA PRO A 333 15.12 6.20 39.37
C PRO A 333 14.10 6.99 38.56
N GLU A 334 14.45 8.24 38.24
CA GLU A 334 13.69 9.00 37.24
C GLU A 334 13.82 8.34 35.86
N LEU A 335 12.69 8.16 35.18
CA LEU A 335 12.66 7.60 33.84
C LEU A 335 13.09 8.65 32.81
N ARG A 336 13.87 8.24 31.80
CA ARG A 336 14.30 9.07 30.68
C ARG A 336 13.40 8.85 29.46
N ASP A 337 12.17 8.40 29.68
CA ASP A 337 11.18 7.99 28.67
C ASP A 337 10.90 9.09 27.65
N SER A 338 10.70 10.33 28.08
CA SER A 338 10.43 11.46 27.21
C SER A 338 11.57 11.75 26.22
N ASN A 339 12.82 11.67 26.65
CA ASN A 339 13.98 11.86 25.79
C ASN A 339 14.13 10.71 24.78
N ILE A 340 13.85 9.48 25.20
CA ILE A 340 13.90 8.29 24.34
C ILE A 340 12.77 8.34 23.31
N LEU A 341 11.55 8.71 23.72
CA LEU A 341 10.40 8.89 22.84
C LEU A 341 10.63 9.99 21.82
N ASN A 342 11.17 11.14 22.23
CA ASN A 342 11.52 12.22 21.32
C ASN A 342 12.56 11.78 20.29
N GLY A 343 13.57 11.03 20.70
CA GLY A 343 14.57 10.44 19.81
C GLY A 343 13.95 9.44 18.82
N LEU A 344 13.08 8.55 19.31
CA LEU A 344 12.35 7.61 18.45
C LEU A 344 11.46 8.35 17.44
N ASN A 345 10.71 9.35 17.90
CA ASN A 345 9.85 10.15 17.03
C ASN A 345 10.65 10.88 15.94
N ALA A 346 11.85 11.40 16.26
CA ALA A 346 12.74 12.01 15.27
C ALA A 346 13.22 10.99 14.20
N ILE A 347 13.48 9.74 14.59
CA ILE A 347 13.83 8.67 13.64
C ILE A 347 12.62 8.32 12.76
N LEU A 348 11.42 8.19 13.33
CA LEU A 348 10.19 7.92 12.60
C LEU A 348 9.90 9.01 11.56
N MET A 349 10.04 10.29 11.93
CA MET A 349 9.93 11.42 11.00
C MET A 349 10.93 11.30 9.85
N ARG A 350 12.13 10.81 10.10
CA ARG A 350 13.14 10.62 9.05
C ARG A 350 12.79 9.45 8.12
N ILE A 351 12.22 8.38 8.68
CA ILE A 351 11.70 7.25 7.88
C ILE A 351 10.57 7.74 6.96
N GLU A 352 9.65 8.55 7.47
CA GLU A 352 8.59 9.15 6.66
C GLU A 352 9.16 9.95 5.48
N ASP A 353 10.18 10.82 5.74
CA ASP A 353 10.83 11.60 4.70
C ASP A 353 11.50 10.71 3.62
N VAL A 354 12.19 9.66 4.03
CA VAL A 354 12.94 8.78 3.12
C VAL A 354 12.02 7.85 2.33
N CYS A 355 10.89 7.45 2.93
CA CYS A 355 9.88 6.60 2.31
C CYS A 355 8.78 7.38 1.58
N ASP A 356 8.90 8.70 1.42
CA ASP A 356 7.91 9.57 0.79
C ASP A 356 6.50 9.44 1.41
N LEU A 357 6.43 9.27 2.73
CA LEU A 357 5.20 9.28 3.50
C LEU A 357 4.91 10.68 4.04
N SER A 358 3.64 10.97 4.28
CA SER A 358 3.24 12.21 4.96
C SER A 358 3.71 12.19 6.42
N ARG A 359 4.17 13.34 6.92
CA ARG A 359 4.51 13.52 8.33
C ARG A 359 3.29 13.23 9.21
N GLY A 360 3.49 12.46 10.27
CA GLY A 360 2.41 12.02 11.16
C GLY A 360 1.72 10.72 10.73
N THR A 361 2.26 10.01 9.74
CA THR A 361 1.79 8.68 9.36
C THR A 361 2.34 7.61 10.30
N LEU A 362 3.62 7.69 10.65
CA LEU A 362 4.33 6.80 11.57
C LEU A 362 4.72 7.52 12.86
N SER A 363 5.03 8.82 12.76
CA SER A 363 5.46 9.68 13.85
C SER A 363 4.26 10.31 14.55
N GLU A 364 4.44 10.74 15.80
CA GLU A 364 3.47 11.60 16.47
C GLU A 364 3.53 13.00 15.84
N ALA A 365 2.44 13.40 15.20
CA ALA A 365 2.29 14.75 14.72
C ALA A 365 2.10 15.67 15.94
N SER A 366 2.97 16.65 16.11
CA SER A 366 2.73 17.72 17.09
C SER A 366 1.57 18.59 16.58
N TYR A 367 0.36 18.27 17.02
CA TYR A 367 -0.87 19.02 16.70
C TYR A 367 -0.93 20.38 17.41
N ALA A 368 0.12 20.80 18.09
CA ALA A 368 0.14 22.00 18.93
C ALA A 368 0.09 23.32 18.15
N GLU A 369 0.26 23.30 16.83
CA GLU A 369 0.13 24.48 15.98
C GLU A 369 -1.01 24.27 14.99
N ALA A 370 -2.03 25.12 15.04
CA ALA A 370 -3.10 25.18 14.06
C ALA A 370 -2.50 25.52 12.68
N ARG A 371 -2.21 24.48 11.89
CA ARG A 371 -1.64 24.63 10.55
C ARG A 371 -2.71 25.08 9.58
N THR A 372 -2.39 26.03 8.74
CA THR A 372 -3.28 26.46 7.67
C THR A 372 -3.48 25.32 6.65
N ALA A 373 -4.62 25.32 5.96
CA ALA A 373 -4.91 24.36 4.90
C ALA A 373 -3.79 24.30 3.85
N THR A 374 -3.15 25.43 3.55
CA THR A 374 -2.02 25.53 2.61
C THR A 374 -0.76 24.80 3.12
N GLU A 375 -0.45 24.93 4.40
CA GLU A 375 0.69 24.23 5.01
C GLU A 375 0.47 22.70 5.03
N LEU A 376 -0.75 22.27 5.33
CA LEU A 376 -1.12 20.86 5.26
C LEU A 376 -1.00 20.30 3.83
N ARG A 377 -1.36 21.09 2.81
CA ARG A 377 -1.17 20.72 1.39
C ARG A 377 0.30 20.54 1.04
N ILE A 378 1.16 21.48 1.41
CA ILE A 378 2.60 21.40 1.14
C ILE A 378 3.20 20.16 1.79
N LEU A 379 2.83 19.86 3.03
CA LEU A 379 3.30 18.67 3.75
C LEU A 379 2.86 17.36 3.10
N LYS A 380 1.66 17.32 2.51
CA LYS A 380 1.11 16.14 1.83
C LYS A 380 1.55 16.02 0.37
N GLN A 381 2.04 17.10 -0.25
CA GLN A 381 2.39 17.14 -1.67
C GLN A 381 3.40 16.06 -2.07
N ARG A 382 4.39 15.79 -1.21
CA ARG A 382 5.42 14.77 -1.48
C ARG A 382 4.84 13.36 -1.53
N SER A 383 4.02 13.02 -0.54
CA SER A 383 3.33 11.72 -0.48
C SER A 383 2.36 11.56 -1.65
N TYR A 384 1.70 12.65 -2.05
CA TYR A 384 0.83 12.68 -3.22
C TYR A 384 1.57 12.33 -4.51
N SER A 385 2.70 13.02 -4.77
CA SER A 385 3.51 12.74 -5.96
C SER A 385 3.98 11.28 -6.01
N ALA A 386 4.44 10.75 -4.88
CA ALA A 386 4.86 9.34 -4.80
C ALA A 386 3.69 8.36 -5.04
N ASN A 387 2.49 8.70 -4.56
CA ASN A 387 1.30 7.89 -4.83
C ASN A 387 0.89 7.93 -6.29
N CYS A 388 0.93 9.11 -6.95
CA CYS A 388 0.67 9.24 -8.38
C CYS A 388 1.63 8.38 -9.23
N ASP A 389 2.90 8.28 -8.83
CA ASP A 389 3.86 7.43 -9.54
C ASP A 389 3.51 5.94 -9.38
N ILE A 390 3.09 5.51 -8.18
CA ILE A 390 2.61 4.12 -7.95
C ILE A 390 1.32 3.86 -8.73
N GLN A 391 0.40 4.82 -8.79
CA GLN A 391 -0.86 4.72 -9.53
C GLN A 391 -0.61 4.55 -11.03
N LYS A 392 0.30 5.34 -11.62
CA LYS A 392 0.68 5.23 -13.04
C LYS A 392 1.28 3.87 -13.37
N GLU A 393 2.18 3.37 -12.52
CA GLU A 393 2.79 2.06 -12.72
C GLU A 393 1.75 0.93 -12.57
N LEU A 394 0.81 1.09 -11.65
CA LEU A 394 -0.29 0.15 -11.50
C LEU A 394 -1.24 0.20 -12.70
N GLU A 395 -1.51 1.37 -13.27
CA GLU A 395 -2.29 1.56 -14.48
C GLU A 395 -1.67 0.79 -15.66
N HIS A 396 -0.37 0.97 -15.92
CA HIS A 396 0.35 0.18 -16.92
C HIS A 396 0.28 -1.33 -16.67
N THR A 397 0.43 -1.75 -15.41
CA THR A 397 0.32 -3.16 -15.05
C THR A 397 -1.09 -3.72 -15.30
N LEU A 398 -2.13 -2.95 -15.04
CA LEU A 398 -3.51 -3.35 -15.31
C LEU A 398 -3.81 -3.37 -16.82
N GLU A 399 -3.30 -2.41 -17.59
CA GLU A 399 -3.38 -2.42 -19.05
C GLU A 399 -2.75 -3.67 -19.65
N ASP A 400 -1.54 -4.02 -19.22
CA ASP A 400 -0.86 -5.24 -19.66
C ASP A 400 -1.62 -6.50 -19.23
N THR A 401 -2.20 -6.50 -18.01
CA THR A 401 -3.08 -7.60 -17.57
C THR A 401 -4.28 -7.76 -18.49
N ILE A 402 -4.91 -6.66 -18.92
CA ILE A 402 -6.07 -6.68 -19.80
C ILE A 402 -5.67 -7.12 -21.22
N LYS A 403 -4.50 -6.68 -21.72
CA LYS A 403 -3.95 -7.17 -23.01
C LYS A 403 -3.75 -8.69 -22.98
N VAL A 404 -3.23 -9.23 -21.89
CA VAL A 404 -3.08 -10.70 -21.71
C VAL A 404 -4.44 -11.40 -21.69
N ILE A 405 -5.45 -10.81 -21.05
CA ILE A 405 -6.82 -11.34 -21.06
C ILE A 405 -7.35 -11.39 -22.49
N ASP A 406 -7.13 -10.33 -23.27
CA ASP A 406 -7.55 -10.22 -24.66
C ASP A 406 -6.87 -11.28 -25.56
N ILE A 407 -5.55 -11.47 -25.40
CA ILE A 407 -4.79 -12.53 -26.08
C ILE A 407 -5.37 -13.92 -25.75
N TYR A 408 -5.69 -14.19 -24.47
CA TYR A 408 -6.32 -15.46 -24.10
C TYR A 408 -7.70 -15.65 -24.67
N CYS A 409 -8.48 -14.57 -24.83
CA CYS A 409 -9.78 -14.67 -25.47
C CYS A 409 -9.65 -15.11 -26.93
N ASP A 410 -8.64 -14.63 -27.66
CA ASP A 410 -8.37 -15.03 -29.03
C ASP A 410 -7.76 -16.44 -29.10
N LEU A 411 -6.78 -16.74 -28.25
CA LEU A 411 -6.09 -18.04 -28.24
C LEU A 411 -7.04 -19.22 -27.95
N TYR A 412 -7.97 -19.02 -27.04
CA TYR A 412 -8.93 -20.06 -26.62
C TYR A 412 -10.32 -19.89 -27.23
N ASN A 413 -10.54 -18.90 -28.10
CA ASN A 413 -11.83 -18.56 -28.69
C ASN A 413 -12.94 -18.43 -27.62
N ILE A 414 -12.66 -17.72 -26.52
CA ILE A 414 -13.59 -17.60 -25.38
C ILE A 414 -14.79 -16.74 -25.77
N VAL A 415 -14.54 -15.57 -26.38
CA VAL A 415 -15.52 -14.61 -26.89
C VAL A 415 -15.00 -13.97 -28.18
N PRO A 416 -15.88 -13.57 -29.13
CA PRO A 416 -15.45 -12.91 -30.35
C PRO A 416 -14.64 -11.65 -30.10
N SER A 417 -13.80 -11.26 -31.04
CA SER A 417 -13.08 -9.98 -31.01
C SER A 417 -14.06 -8.81 -31.05
N GLY A 418 -13.74 -7.71 -30.38
CA GLY A 418 -14.57 -6.52 -30.29
C GLY A 418 -13.79 -5.35 -29.73
N GLU A 419 -14.21 -4.14 -30.05
CA GLU A 419 -13.61 -2.91 -29.57
C GLU A 419 -14.03 -2.63 -28.13
N TYR A 420 -13.08 -2.16 -27.32
CA TYR A 420 -13.31 -1.70 -25.95
C TYR A 420 -12.31 -0.59 -25.62
N GLU A 421 -12.69 0.26 -24.68
CA GLU A 421 -11.84 1.30 -24.12
C GLU A 421 -11.75 1.13 -22.62
N ILE A 422 -10.58 1.44 -22.05
CA ILE A 422 -10.32 1.36 -20.61
C ILE A 422 -10.13 2.78 -20.10
N GLY A 423 -10.90 3.15 -19.10
CA GLY A 423 -10.74 4.40 -18.38
C GLY A 423 -10.33 4.15 -16.94
N TYR A 424 -9.32 4.85 -16.50
CA TYR A 424 -8.87 4.84 -15.10
C TYR A 424 -9.30 6.13 -14.42
N SER A 425 -9.80 6.02 -13.20
CA SER A 425 -10.13 7.18 -12.37
C SER A 425 -9.48 6.99 -11.01
N TRP A 426 -8.63 7.94 -10.66
CA TRP A 426 -7.96 8.04 -9.38
C TRP A 426 -8.54 9.26 -8.68
N ASP A 427 -9.57 9.07 -7.85
CA ASP A 427 -10.18 10.18 -7.13
C ASP A 427 -9.36 10.51 -5.87
N ASP A 428 -8.50 11.52 -5.97
CA ASP A 428 -7.61 11.97 -4.89
C ASP A 428 -8.31 12.95 -3.93
N SER A 429 -9.58 12.75 -3.64
CA SER A 429 -10.42 13.64 -2.81
C SER A 429 -9.87 13.89 -1.40
N ILE A 430 -9.03 12.98 -0.89
CA ILE A 430 -8.39 13.12 0.43
C ILE A 430 -7.29 14.20 0.43
N ILE A 431 -6.72 14.51 -0.74
CA ILE A 431 -5.55 15.39 -0.87
C ILE A 431 -5.92 16.71 -1.53
N VAL A 432 -6.86 16.67 -2.46
CA VAL A 432 -7.40 17.83 -3.14
C VAL A 432 -8.64 18.30 -2.38
N ASP A 433 -8.61 19.55 -1.86
CA ASP A 433 -9.79 20.18 -1.32
C ASP A 433 -10.75 20.50 -2.47
N LYS A 434 -11.60 19.51 -2.79
CA LYS A 434 -12.60 19.63 -3.86
C LYS A 434 -13.53 20.82 -3.68
N ASP A 435 -13.82 21.19 -2.43
CA ASP A 435 -14.66 22.33 -2.16
C ASP A 435 -13.95 23.64 -2.55
N ALA A 436 -12.65 23.76 -2.25
CA ALA A 436 -11.86 24.91 -2.68
C ALA A 436 -11.68 24.95 -4.21
N GLU A 437 -11.41 23.81 -4.86
CA GLU A 437 -11.31 23.75 -6.32
C GLU A 437 -12.65 24.09 -6.99
N ARG A 438 -13.75 23.54 -6.46
CA ARG A 438 -15.10 23.85 -6.93
C ARG A 438 -15.45 25.33 -6.81
N GLN A 439 -15.00 26.00 -5.73
CA GLN A 439 -15.17 27.43 -5.56
C GLN A 439 -14.36 28.22 -6.60
N VAL A 440 -13.14 27.83 -6.89
CA VAL A 440 -12.31 28.44 -7.93
C VAL A 440 -12.96 28.27 -9.31
N ASP A 441 -13.36 27.05 -9.66
CA ASP A 441 -14.04 26.74 -10.92
C ASP A 441 -15.36 27.52 -11.04
N LEU A 442 -16.09 27.72 -9.95
CA LEU A 442 -17.32 28.49 -9.92
C LEU A 442 -17.07 29.98 -10.17
N LEU A 443 -15.99 30.53 -9.60
CA LEU A 443 -15.52 31.89 -9.90
C LEU A 443 -15.07 32.04 -11.36
N ASP A 444 -14.45 31.01 -11.92
CA ASP A 444 -14.03 31.02 -13.32
C ASP A 444 -15.22 30.91 -14.28
N VAL A 445 -16.28 30.20 -13.90
CA VAL A 445 -17.57 30.23 -14.63
C VAL A 445 -18.19 31.61 -14.58
N ASP A 446 -18.19 32.29 -13.41
CA ASP A 446 -18.74 33.64 -13.26
C ASP A 446 -17.93 34.69 -14.07
N LYS A 447 -16.61 34.49 -14.18
CA LYS A 447 -15.73 35.34 -15.02
C LYS A 447 -15.75 34.97 -16.49
N GLY A 448 -16.43 33.88 -16.87
CA GLY A 448 -16.52 33.41 -18.25
C GLY A 448 -15.25 32.73 -18.77
N LEU A 449 -14.33 32.32 -17.89
CA LEU A 449 -13.10 31.58 -18.21
C LEU A 449 -13.37 30.08 -18.38
N LEU A 450 -14.35 29.55 -17.66
CA LEU A 450 -14.80 28.16 -17.75
C LEU A 450 -16.23 28.09 -18.26
N GLY A 451 -16.53 27.18 -19.17
CA GLY A 451 -17.88 26.99 -19.70
C GLY A 451 -18.80 26.30 -18.69
N LYS A 452 -20.09 26.74 -18.61
CA LYS A 452 -21.09 26.11 -17.73
C LYS A 452 -21.28 24.62 -18.03
N VAL A 453 -21.16 24.21 -19.29
CA VAL A 453 -21.21 22.81 -19.74
C VAL A 453 -20.03 22.04 -19.16
N GLU A 454 -18.82 22.59 -19.27
CA GLU A 454 -17.59 21.98 -18.77
C GLU A 454 -17.60 21.84 -17.24
N TYR A 455 -18.10 22.87 -16.53
CA TYR A 455 -18.29 22.81 -15.08
C TYR A 455 -19.22 21.67 -14.67
N ARG A 456 -20.38 21.50 -15.37
CA ARG A 456 -21.32 20.42 -15.06
C ARG A 456 -20.76 19.04 -15.39
N MET A 457 -20.05 18.91 -16.49
CA MET A 457 -19.35 17.66 -16.83
C MET A 457 -18.33 17.27 -15.75
N LYS A 458 -17.52 18.25 -15.29
CA LYS A 458 -16.48 18.03 -14.27
C LYS A 458 -17.06 17.68 -12.89
N TRP A 459 -18.06 18.46 -12.43
CA TRP A 459 -18.52 18.40 -11.03
C TRP A 459 -19.80 17.59 -10.80
N MET A 460 -20.59 17.36 -11.84
CA MET A 460 -21.83 16.59 -11.75
C MET A 460 -21.74 15.24 -12.48
N GLY A 461 -20.61 14.97 -13.17
CA GLY A 461 -20.41 13.72 -13.91
C GLY A 461 -21.36 13.51 -15.09
N GLU A 462 -21.93 14.61 -15.60
CA GLU A 462 -22.90 14.57 -16.70
C GLU A 462 -22.18 14.46 -18.05
N THR A 463 -22.80 13.77 -19.00
CA THR A 463 -22.36 13.80 -20.39
C THR A 463 -22.63 15.18 -20.98
N ARG A 464 -21.89 15.56 -22.03
CA ARG A 464 -22.06 16.87 -22.68
C ARG A 464 -23.50 17.15 -23.09
N LYS A 465 -24.21 16.15 -23.62
CA LYS A 465 -25.62 16.27 -23.98
C LYS A 465 -26.52 16.54 -22.78
N GLN A 466 -26.33 15.81 -21.69
CA GLN A 466 -27.08 16.01 -20.45
C GLN A 466 -26.81 17.39 -19.83
N ALA A 467 -25.55 17.84 -19.86
CA ALA A 467 -25.18 19.16 -19.37
C ALA A 467 -25.79 20.31 -20.22
N GLU A 468 -25.80 20.16 -21.54
CA GLU A 468 -26.42 21.12 -22.47
C GLU A 468 -27.95 21.18 -22.26
N GLU A 469 -28.63 20.05 -22.18
CA GLU A 469 -30.07 19.95 -21.90
C GLU A 469 -30.43 20.60 -20.55
N ALA A 470 -29.67 20.31 -19.50
CA ALA A 470 -29.90 20.88 -18.18
C ALA A 470 -29.70 22.40 -18.16
N ILE A 471 -28.72 22.93 -18.88
CA ILE A 471 -28.50 24.38 -18.99
C ILE A 471 -29.63 25.04 -19.81
N SER A 472 -30.15 24.39 -20.87
CA SER A 472 -31.29 24.87 -21.63
C SER A 472 -32.51 25.00 -20.72
N THR A 473 -32.85 23.96 -19.98
CA THR A 473 -33.95 23.96 -19.00
C THR A 473 -33.85 25.10 -17.98
N ILE A 474 -32.65 25.29 -17.38
CA ILE A 474 -32.41 26.36 -16.42
C ILE A 474 -32.57 27.75 -17.04
N ASN A 475 -32.15 27.92 -18.29
CA ASN A 475 -32.32 29.19 -19.01
C ASN A 475 -33.80 29.47 -19.38
N GLU A 476 -34.56 28.44 -19.73
CA GLU A 476 -35.99 28.54 -19.96
C GLU A 476 -36.74 28.94 -18.69
N GLU A 477 -36.47 28.28 -17.56
CA GLU A 477 -37.04 28.64 -16.24
C GLU A 477 -36.69 30.07 -15.80
N LYS A 478 -35.44 30.51 -16.04
CA LYS A 478 -35.04 31.92 -15.75
C LYS A 478 -35.77 32.91 -16.61
N THR A 479 -35.96 32.59 -17.91
CA THR A 479 -36.67 33.45 -18.84
C THR A 479 -38.14 33.57 -18.44
N GLU A 480 -38.76 32.47 -18.06
CA GLU A 480 -40.14 32.42 -17.59
C GLU A 480 -40.31 33.24 -16.27
N THR A 481 -39.38 33.09 -15.33
CA THR A 481 -39.37 33.84 -14.08
C THR A 481 -39.20 35.33 -14.32
N MET A 482 -38.33 35.76 -15.26
CA MET A 482 -38.16 37.17 -15.64
C MET A 482 -39.42 37.72 -16.29
N LEU A 483 -40.11 36.96 -17.18
CA LEU A 483 -41.37 37.37 -17.78
C LEU A 483 -42.47 37.54 -16.75
N ILE A 484 -42.54 36.65 -15.75
CA ILE A 484 -43.49 36.77 -14.62
C ILE A 484 -43.18 38.01 -13.79
N GLN A 485 -41.92 38.27 -13.45
CA GLN A 485 -41.51 39.47 -12.70
C GLN A 485 -41.82 40.77 -13.48
N GLN A 486 -41.58 40.77 -14.80
CA GLN A 486 -41.87 41.90 -15.66
C GLN A 486 -43.39 42.14 -15.80
N SER A 487 -44.19 41.05 -15.85
CA SER A 487 -45.66 41.17 -15.84
C SER A 487 -46.21 41.71 -14.54
N VAL A 488 -45.64 41.31 -13.38
CA VAL A 488 -46.00 41.82 -12.07
C VAL A 488 -45.59 43.30 -11.91
N MET A 489 -44.42 43.71 -12.41
CA MET A 489 -44.02 45.12 -12.45
C MET A 489 -44.93 45.98 -13.35
N LEU A 490 -45.32 45.49 -14.51
CA LEU A 490 -46.26 46.17 -15.39
C LEU A 490 -47.66 46.31 -14.78
N GLN A 491 -48.15 45.28 -14.09
CA GLN A 491 -49.42 45.35 -13.34
C GLN A 491 -49.37 46.35 -12.17
N SER A 492 -48.26 46.40 -11.44
CA SER A 492 -48.08 47.39 -10.35
C SER A 492 -47.93 48.82 -10.88
N ALA A 493 -47.34 49.01 -12.08
CA ALA A 493 -47.24 50.31 -12.72
C ALA A 493 -48.60 50.77 -13.29
N GLN A 494 -49.48 49.87 -13.74
CA GLN A 494 -50.84 50.21 -14.19
C GLN A 494 -51.79 50.50 -13.04
N GLN A 495 -51.63 49.95 -11.87
CA GLN A 495 -52.40 50.30 -10.65
C GLN A 495 -51.99 51.65 -10.05
N GLY A 496 -50.81 52.19 -10.41
CA GLY A 496 -50.30 53.50 -9.95
C GLY A 496 -50.87 54.72 -10.71
N THR A 497 -51.62 54.52 -11.81
CA THR A 497 -52.13 55.63 -12.67
C THR A 497 -53.62 55.97 -12.52
N ASP A 498 -54.37 55.26 -11.66
CA ASP A 498 -55.81 55.50 -11.47
C ASP A 498 -56.19 56.22 -10.15
N ASN A 499 -55.25 56.87 -9.43
CA ASN A 499 -55.55 57.63 -8.27
C ASN A 499 -54.86 59.02 -8.28
N THR A 500 -55.25 59.91 -9.20
CA THR A 500 -54.98 61.34 -9.09
C THR A 500 -56.26 62.08 -9.29
N SER A 501 -57.04 62.20 -8.23
CA SER A 501 -57.81 63.43 -7.94
C SER A 501 -58.40 63.39 -6.50
N THR A 502 -58.09 64.43 -5.80
CA THR A 502 -58.72 65.00 -4.60
C THR A 502 -57.99 64.75 -3.26
N ASP A 503 -57.56 65.96 -2.82
CA ASP A 503 -57.49 66.50 -1.45
C ASP A 503 -56.41 66.11 -0.41
N ASN A 504 -55.49 67.06 -0.39
CA ASN A 504 -55.02 67.80 0.82
C ASN A 504 -55.33 67.24 2.23
N LYS A 505 -54.29 66.90 2.94
CA LYS A 505 -53.87 67.34 4.26
C LYS A 505 -53.05 66.33 5.05
N ASN A 506 -51.87 66.81 5.39
CA ASN A 506 -51.18 66.65 6.68
C ASN A 506 -50.67 65.27 7.14
N THR A 507 -49.34 65.29 7.34
CA THR A 507 -48.55 64.85 8.50
C THR A 507 -48.00 63.46 8.53
N SER A 508 -46.63 63.49 8.45
CA SER A 508 -45.68 62.67 9.26
C SER A 508 -45.83 61.15 9.34
N SER A 509 -44.91 60.47 8.67
CA SER A 509 -44.25 59.33 9.25
C SER A 509 -43.05 58.89 8.34
N GLY A 510 -41.95 59.63 8.54
CA GLY A 510 -40.63 59.25 7.99
C GLY A 510 -39.69 58.69 9.06
N THR A 511 -40.18 57.88 10.01
CA THR A 511 -39.38 57.45 11.18
C THR A 511 -39.24 55.93 11.38
N ASP A 512 -39.95 55.10 10.64
CA ASP A 512 -39.90 53.64 10.94
C ASP A 512 -38.84 52.85 10.17
N ALA A 513 -38.38 53.32 9.02
CA ALA A 513 -37.34 52.63 8.25
C ALA A 513 -35.90 52.84 8.76
N GLN A 514 -35.65 53.96 9.52
CA GLN A 514 -34.34 54.19 10.14
C GLN A 514 -34.18 53.45 11.48
N ALA A 515 -35.28 53.20 12.20
CA ALA A 515 -35.27 52.49 13.47
C ALA A 515 -34.99 50.97 13.32
N GLU A 516 -35.36 50.39 12.21
CA GLU A 516 -35.12 48.98 11.96
C GLU A 516 -33.67 48.69 11.49
N ASN A 517 -33.04 49.64 10.80
CA ASN A 517 -31.63 49.55 10.41
C ASN A 517 -30.67 49.82 11.59
N GLU A 518 -31.04 50.68 12.55
CA GLU A 518 -30.26 50.87 13.77
C GLU A 518 -30.39 49.70 14.75
N LYS A 519 -31.53 49.01 14.81
CA LYS A 519 -31.68 47.77 15.59
C LYS A 519 -30.85 46.62 15.05
N ARG A 520 -30.70 46.49 13.74
CA ARG A 520 -29.81 45.47 13.12
C ARG A 520 -28.33 45.79 13.34
N LYS A 521 -27.90 47.04 13.35
CA LYS A 521 -26.51 47.41 13.67
C LYS A 521 -26.16 47.15 15.14
N ARG A 522 -27.06 47.45 16.10
CA ARG A 522 -26.83 47.18 17.53
C ARG A 522 -26.87 45.68 17.89
N ALA A 523 -27.57 44.84 17.12
CA ALA A 523 -27.56 43.39 17.29
C ALA A 523 -26.25 42.77 16.82
N ASN A 524 -25.60 43.31 15.79
CA ASN A 524 -24.30 42.84 15.32
C ASN A 524 -23.13 43.30 16.22
N GLU A 525 -23.16 44.49 16.79
CA GLU A 525 -22.13 44.97 17.74
C GLU A 525 -22.17 44.24 19.09
N SER A 526 -23.33 43.68 19.50
CA SER A 526 -23.43 42.89 20.74
C SER A 526 -22.90 41.46 20.58
N VAL A 527 -22.77 40.95 19.35
CA VAL A 527 -22.20 39.63 19.06
C VAL A 527 -20.68 39.69 18.98
N GLU A 528 -20.11 40.80 18.52
CA GLU A 528 -18.63 40.96 18.49
C GLU A 528 -18.05 41.22 19.88
N THR A 529 -18.77 41.93 20.79
CA THR A 529 -18.31 42.17 22.16
C THR A 529 -18.43 40.95 23.08
N THR A 530 -19.20 39.93 22.69
CA THR A 530 -19.30 38.68 23.47
C THR A 530 -18.21 37.67 23.06
N LYS A 531 -17.65 37.80 21.84
CA LYS A 531 -16.54 36.98 21.39
C LYS A 531 -15.16 37.39 21.94
N SER A 532 -14.99 38.67 22.27
CA SER A 532 -13.72 39.18 22.84
C SER A 532 -13.55 38.99 24.35
N LYS A 533 -14.59 38.51 25.05
CA LYS A 533 -14.54 38.26 26.52
C LYS A 533 -14.40 36.77 26.90
N THR A 534 -14.35 35.85 25.90
CA THR A 534 -14.15 34.44 26.12
C THR A 534 -12.71 33.97 25.77
N GLU A 535 -11.83 34.91 25.36
CA GLU A 535 -10.41 34.64 25.10
C GLU A 535 -9.45 35.17 26.20
N GLU A 536 -9.97 35.69 27.31
CA GLU A 536 -9.17 36.16 28.46
C GLU A 536 -9.63 35.56 29.81
N SER A 537 -9.99 34.26 29.82
CA SER A 537 -10.11 33.55 31.11
C SER A 537 -9.60 32.11 31.02
#